data_dccf8c1e17d73e64865ade220b9755f7
#
_entry.id   dccf8c1e17d73e64865ade220b9755f7
#
_cell.length_a   1.000
_cell.length_b   1.000
_cell.length_c   1.000
_cell.angle_alpha   90.00
_cell.angle_beta   90.00
_cell.angle_gamma   90.00
#
_symmetry.space_group_name_H-M   'P 1'
#
loop_
_entity.id
_entity.type
_entity.pdbx_description
1 polymer ?
#
loop_
_entity_poly.entity_id
_entity_poly.type
_entity_poly.pdbx_seq_one_letter_code
_entity_poly.pdbx_strand_id
1 'polypeptide(L)'
;MTATTYGVGELILHAIGRGIRNFIIGIGGSATNDGGVGMLRAFGYKFLDEKGEDVGEGGQALARIASVEISDKKELLSQCNFRIACDVTNPLCGSQGATYIYGPQKGVTPDILPASLQATASFVTLPANAMVFAQYFLPSFATPTGAFPMAV
;
A
#
# COMPACT_ATOMS: atom_id res chain seq x y z
N MET A 1 -14.90 1.92 -3.79
CA MET A 1 -13.69 2.66 -4.20
C MET A 1 -12.86 1.74 -5.09
N THR A 2 -12.72 2.12 -6.36
CA THR A 2 -12.03 1.32 -7.40
C THR A 2 -10.68 1.93 -7.81
N ALA A 3 -10.34 3.11 -7.27
CA ALA A 3 -9.06 3.74 -7.55
C ALA A 3 -7.92 2.87 -6.99
N THR A 4 -6.87 2.69 -7.79
CA THR A 4 -5.73 1.81 -7.51
C THR A 4 -4.40 2.52 -7.75
N THR A 5 -3.39 2.15 -6.99
CA THR A 5 -2.00 2.61 -7.19
C THR A 5 -1.25 1.86 -8.29
N TYR A 6 -1.92 1.00 -9.06
CA TYR A 6 -1.29 0.15 -10.08
C TYR A 6 -0.45 0.96 -11.09
N GLY A 7 -1.00 2.07 -11.60
CA GLY A 7 -0.28 2.94 -12.54
C GLY A 7 1.00 3.56 -11.97
N VAL A 8 1.07 3.79 -10.64
CA VAL A 8 2.32 4.23 -9.98
C VAL A 8 3.38 3.15 -10.10
N GLY A 9 3.00 1.88 -9.89
CA GLY A 9 3.89 0.74 -10.06
C GLY A 9 4.42 0.60 -11.49
N GLU A 10 3.56 0.80 -12.49
CA GLU A 10 3.97 0.77 -13.90
C GLU A 10 4.99 1.87 -14.22
N LEU A 11 4.76 3.10 -13.74
CA LEU A 11 5.70 4.20 -13.92
C LEU A 11 7.06 3.91 -13.29
N ILE A 12 7.08 3.34 -12.08
CA ILE A 12 8.31 2.95 -11.40
C ILE A 12 9.04 1.85 -12.19
N LEU A 13 8.34 0.80 -12.63
CA LEU A 13 8.93 -0.26 -13.45
C LEU A 13 9.50 0.28 -14.76
N HIS A 14 8.79 1.20 -15.41
CA HIS A 14 9.29 1.85 -16.62
C HIS A 14 10.60 2.60 -16.36
N ALA A 15 10.68 3.35 -15.26
CA ALA A 15 11.89 4.07 -14.86
C ALA A 15 13.05 3.10 -14.52
N ILE A 16 12.74 1.99 -13.80
CA ILE A 16 13.72 0.93 -13.50
C ILE A 16 14.27 0.31 -14.79
N GLY A 17 13.41 0.06 -15.77
CA GLY A 17 13.81 -0.45 -17.09
C GLY A 17 14.74 0.50 -17.86
N ARG A 18 14.71 1.79 -17.53
CA ARG A 18 15.63 2.83 -18.05
C ARG A 18 16.89 3.02 -17.21
N GLY A 19 17.12 2.17 -16.22
CA GLY A 19 18.30 2.21 -15.37
C GLY A 19 18.19 3.10 -14.12
N ILE A 20 17.03 3.72 -13.87
CA ILE A 20 16.81 4.51 -12.65
C ILE A 20 16.73 3.58 -11.44
N ARG A 21 17.37 3.96 -10.34
CA ARG A 21 17.41 3.18 -9.09
C ARG A 21 17.11 4.03 -7.84
N ASN A 22 17.06 5.34 -7.96
CA ASN A 22 16.76 6.23 -6.85
C ASN A 22 15.45 6.96 -7.13
N PHE A 23 14.49 6.82 -6.22
CA PHE A 23 13.13 7.34 -6.35
C PHE A 23 12.79 8.24 -5.17
N ILE A 24 12.14 9.36 -5.46
CA ILE A 24 11.43 10.17 -4.48
C ILE A 24 9.95 10.14 -4.88
N ILE A 25 9.10 9.64 -3.99
CA ILE A 25 7.66 9.49 -4.23
C ILE A 25 6.92 10.44 -3.31
N GLY A 26 6.24 11.43 -3.90
CA GLY A 26 5.27 12.26 -3.18
C GLY A 26 3.94 11.53 -3.06
N ILE A 27 3.36 11.55 -1.88
CA ILE A 27 2.10 10.84 -1.58
C ILE A 27 0.91 11.78 -1.34
N GLY A 28 1.12 13.08 -1.47
CA GLY A 28 0.06 14.08 -1.40
C GLY A 28 -0.89 14.02 -2.60
N GLY A 29 -2.17 14.41 -2.39
CA GLY A 29 -3.18 14.51 -3.44
C GLY A 29 -3.65 13.19 -4.04
N SER A 30 -3.37 12.03 -3.40
CA SER A 30 -3.80 10.74 -3.92
C SER A 30 -5.32 10.56 -3.81
N ALA A 31 -5.92 9.89 -4.82
CA ALA A 31 -7.33 9.49 -4.83
C ALA A 31 -7.52 8.02 -4.42
N THR A 32 -6.45 7.33 -4.07
CA THR A 32 -6.43 5.90 -3.74
C THR A 32 -6.46 5.66 -2.24
N ASN A 33 -7.00 4.52 -1.82
CA ASN A 33 -6.97 4.02 -0.44
C ASN A 33 -6.80 2.49 -0.48
N ASP A 34 -5.88 2.00 -1.31
CA ASP A 34 -5.64 0.59 -1.55
C ASP A 34 -4.39 0.05 -0.82
N GLY A 35 -3.82 0.83 0.11
CA GLY A 35 -2.64 0.46 0.88
C GLY A 35 -1.38 0.20 0.03
N GLY A 36 -1.34 0.68 -1.21
CA GLY A 36 -0.24 0.44 -2.15
C GLY A 36 -0.28 -0.94 -2.81
N VAL A 37 -1.34 -1.73 -2.58
CA VAL A 37 -1.50 -3.07 -3.15
C VAL A 37 -1.46 -3.04 -4.67
N GLY A 38 -2.12 -2.05 -5.31
CA GLY A 38 -2.06 -1.90 -6.77
C GLY A 38 -0.64 -1.74 -7.29
N MET A 39 0.17 -0.90 -6.67
CA MET A 39 1.56 -0.70 -7.04
C MET A 39 2.37 -1.99 -6.93
N LEU A 40 2.16 -2.78 -5.87
CA LEU A 40 2.81 -4.07 -5.69
C LEU A 40 2.37 -5.10 -6.72
N ARG A 41 1.09 -5.09 -7.10
CA ARG A 41 0.59 -5.96 -8.17
C ARG A 41 1.27 -5.65 -9.51
N ALA A 42 1.50 -4.38 -9.82
CA ALA A 42 2.30 -4.00 -10.98
C ALA A 42 3.73 -4.56 -10.90
N PHE A 43 4.30 -4.63 -9.70
CA PHE A 43 5.59 -5.29 -9.46
C PHE A 43 5.53 -6.82 -9.54
N GLY A 44 4.35 -7.42 -9.72
CA GLY A 44 4.16 -8.86 -9.87
C GLY A 44 3.85 -9.61 -8.58
N TYR A 45 3.62 -8.90 -7.46
CA TYR A 45 3.09 -9.53 -6.24
C TYR A 45 1.64 -9.94 -6.44
N LYS A 46 1.24 -11.09 -5.89
CA LYS A 46 -0.15 -11.52 -5.89
C LYS A 46 -0.71 -11.52 -4.48
N PHE A 47 -1.93 -11.07 -4.35
CA PHE A 47 -2.65 -10.99 -3.09
C PHE A 47 -3.85 -11.93 -3.16
N LEU A 48 -3.84 -12.95 -2.30
CA LEU A 48 -4.79 -14.05 -2.34
C LEU A 48 -5.63 -14.08 -1.07
N ASP A 49 -6.88 -14.51 -1.22
CA ASP A 49 -7.79 -14.76 -0.12
C ASP A 49 -7.55 -16.13 0.54
N GLU A 50 -8.41 -16.49 1.51
CA GLU A 50 -8.34 -17.78 2.23
C GLU A 50 -8.50 -19.00 1.31
N LYS A 51 -9.09 -18.82 0.13
CA LYS A 51 -9.29 -19.89 -0.86
C LYS A 51 -8.14 -19.96 -1.87
N GLY A 52 -7.19 -19.03 -1.81
CA GLY A 52 -6.11 -18.92 -2.79
C GLY A 52 -6.55 -18.20 -4.07
N GLU A 53 -7.69 -17.49 -4.06
CA GLU A 53 -8.18 -16.72 -5.19
C GLU A 53 -7.68 -15.28 -5.10
N ASP A 54 -7.46 -14.63 -6.25
CA ASP A 54 -7.04 -13.22 -6.30
C ASP A 54 -8.10 -12.30 -5.69
N VAL A 55 -7.68 -11.42 -4.78
CA VAL A 55 -8.60 -10.51 -4.07
C VAL A 55 -9.15 -9.36 -4.93
N GLY A 56 -8.62 -9.14 -6.13
CA GLY A 56 -9.02 -8.04 -6.99
C GLY A 56 -8.39 -6.70 -6.58
N GLU A 57 -9.02 -5.60 -6.96
CA GLU A 57 -8.46 -4.24 -6.85
C GLU A 57 -9.25 -3.37 -5.87
N GLY A 58 -8.61 -2.24 -5.49
CA GLY A 58 -9.20 -1.19 -4.66
C GLY A 58 -9.15 -1.48 -3.17
N GLY A 59 -9.50 -0.47 -2.37
CA GLY A 59 -9.37 -0.52 -0.91
C GLY A 59 -10.21 -1.60 -0.22
N GLN A 60 -11.32 -2.03 -0.81
CA GLN A 60 -12.15 -3.11 -0.25
C GLN A 60 -11.48 -4.49 -0.37
N ALA A 61 -10.58 -4.68 -1.33
CA ALA A 61 -9.85 -5.92 -1.49
C ALA A 61 -8.93 -6.22 -0.29
N LEU A 62 -8.43 -5.19 0.40
CA LEU A 62 -7.55 -5.32 1.56
C LEU A 62 -8.11 -6.23 2.66
N ALA A 63 -9.43 -6.20 2.89
CA ALA A 63 -10.08 -7.01 3.93
C ALA A 63 -10.04 -8.51 3.66
N ARG A 64 -9.82 -8.91 2.42
CA ARG A 64 -9.85 -10.32 1.98
C ARG A 64 -8.46 -10.93 1.86
N ILE A 65 -7.39 -10.15 1.99
CA ILE A 65 -6.02 -10.64 1.84
C ILE A 65 -5.70 -11.60 2.99
N ALA A 66 -5.43 -12.85 2.66
CA ALA A 66 -4.97 -13.87 3.59
C ALA A 66 -3.49 -14.24 3.37
N SER A 67 -3.00 -14.13 2.13
CA SER A 67 -1.61 -14.43 1.79
C SER A 67 -1.10 -13.56 0.65
N VAL A 68 0.23 -13.46 0.57
CA VAL A 68 0.93 -12.71 -0.49
C VAL A 68 1.97 -13.61 -1.12
N GLU A 69 1.89 -13.80 -2.43
CA GLU A 69 2.95 -14.43 -3.22
C GLU A 69 3.99 -13.38 -3.63
N ILE A 70 5.24 -13.71 -3.35
CA ILE A 70 6.35 -12.79 -3.61
C ILE A 70 6.68 -12.78 -5.11
N SER A 71 6.89 -11.58 -5.64
CA SER A 71 7.29 -11.37 -7.02
C SER A 71 8.70 -11.89 -7.32
N ASP A 72 8.91 -12.39 -8.52
CA ASP A 72 10.22 -12.68 -9.12
C ASP A 72 11.08 -11.41 -9.32
N LYS A 73 10.44 -10.22 -9.36
CA LYS A 73 11.13 -8.93 -9.46
C LYS A 73 11.70 -8.43 -8.12
N LYS A 74 11.58 -9.21 -7.05
CA LYS A 74 12.07 -8.82 -5.71
C LYS A 74 13.54 -8.37 -5.73
N GLU A 75 14.41 -9.14 -6.41
CA GLU A 75 15.83 -8.81 -6.50
C GLU A 75 16.08 -7.50 -7.27
N LEU A 76 15.29 -7.22 -8.30
CA LEU A 76 15.37 -5.97 -9.04
C LEU A 76 14.97 -4.77 -8.17
N LEU A 77 13.90 -4.91 -7.40
CA LEU A 77 13.41 -3.88 -6.49
C LEU A 77 14.39 -3.62 -5.33
N SER A 78 15.08 -4.66 -4.85
CA SER A 78 16.09 -4.53 -3.78
C SER A 78 17.31 -3.69 -4.17
N GLN A 79 17.54 -3.49 -5.46
CA GLN A 79 18.59 -2.62 -5.98
C GLN A 79 18.16 -1.14 -6.03
N CYS A 80 16.91 -0.85 -5.72
CA CYS A 80 16.33 0.48 -5.78
C CYS A 80 16.29 1.12 -4.38
N ASN A 81 16.47 2.44 -4.34
CA ASN A 81 16.33 3.25 -3.14
C ASN A 81 15.07 4.10 -3.29
N PHE A 82 14.11 3.91 -2.38
CA PHE A 82 12.86 4.65 -2.35
C PHE A 82 12.84 5.60 -1.16
N ARG A 83 12.53 6.87 -1.41
CA ARG A 83 12.29 7.89 -0.41
C ARG A 83 10.89 8.42 -0.59
N ILE A 84 10.14 8.49 0.51
CA ILE A 84 8.77 8.98 0.49
C ILE A 84 8.77 10.42 1.01
N ALA A 85 8.25 11.33 0.20
CA ALA A 85 7.98 12.70 0.62
C ALA A 85 6.57 12.77 1.22
N CYS A 86 6.51 12.84 2.54
CA CYS A 86 5.28 12.87 3.33
C CYS A 86 5.32 14.04 4.31
N ASP A 87 4.26 14.82 4.34
CA ASP A 87 4.08 15.98 5.22
C ASP A 87 3.02 15.74 6.32
N VAL A 88 2.48 14.52 6.42
CA VAL A 88 1.49 14.13 7.43
C VAL A 88 2.05 13.07 8.38
N THR A 89 1.57 13.10 9.62
CA THR A 89 2.01 12.19 10.69
C THR A 89 0.91 11.26 11.19
N ASN A 90 -0.22 11.21 10.50
CA ASN A 90 -1.34 10.36 10.87
C ASN A 90 -0.94 8.89 10.85
N PRO A 91 -1.36 8.09 11.85
CA PRO A 91 -1.20 6.64 11.80
C PRO A 91 -2.05 6.05 10.67
N LEU A 92 -1.76 4.81 10.26
CA LEU A 92 -2.55 4.14 9.23
C LEU A 92 -3.96 3.82 9.73
N CYS A 93 -4.10 3.39 10.98
CA CYS A 93 -5.35 2.96 11.60
C CYS A 93 -5.75 3.82 12.80
N GLY A 94 -7.00 3.65 13.27
CA GLY A 94 -7.56 4.33 14.44
C GLY A 94 -8.33 5.61 14.09
N SER A 95 -8.80 6.33 15.11
CA SER A 95 -9.61 7.54 14.95
C SER A 95 -8.85 8.73 14.32
N GLN A 96 -7.54 8.71 14.37
CA GLN A 96 -6.65 9.65 13.68
C GLN A 96 -6.01 9.02 12.45
N GLY A 97 -6.48 7.84 12.06
CA GLY A 97 -5.93 7.04 10.97
C GLY A 97 -6.21 7.63 9.60
N ALA A 98 -5.35 7.27 8.67
CA ALA A 98 -5.39 7.79 7.31
C ALA A 98 -6.73 7.56 6.60
N THR A 99 -7.31 6.36 6.74
CA THR A 99 -8.63 6.06 6.15
C THR A 99 -9.73 6.91 6.80
N TYR A 100 -9.67 7.16 8.11
CA TYR A 100 -10.66 7.96 8.80
C TYR A 100 -10.59 9.44 8.40
N ILE A 101 -9.38 9.99 8.39
CA ILE A 101 -9.15 11.43 8.15
C ILE A 101 -9.22 11.78 6.65
N TYR A 102 -8.60 10.98 5.79
CA TYR A 102 -8.46 11.28 4.36
C TYR A 102 -9.40 10.47 3.46
N GLY A 103 -10.05 9.43 4.00
CA GLY A 103 -11.01 8.60 3.25
C GLY A 103 -12.14 9.40 2.60
N PRO A 104 -12.80 10.34 3.30
CA PRO A 104 -13.88 11.13 2.71
C PRO A 104 -13.51 11.86 1.42
N GLN A 105 -12.35 12.51 1.36
CA GLN A 105 -11.88 13.18 0.14
C GLN A 105 -11.49 12.20 -0.99
N LYS A 106 -11.30 10.93 -0.67
CA LYS A 106 -11.00 9.83 -1.60
C LYS A 106 -12.24 9.03 -1.99
N GLY A 107 -13.45 9.49 -1.60
CA GLY A 107 -14.73 8.88 -1.93
C GLY A 107 -15.22 7.83 -0.93
N VAL A 108 -14.67 7.78 0.27
CA VAL A 108 -15.22 6.98 1.37
C VAL A 108 -16.43 7.72 1.93
N THR A 109 -17.62 7.15 1.76
CA THR A 109 -18.88 7.69 2.32
C THR A 109 -19.12 7.13 3.73
N PRO A 110 -19.98 7.75 4.55
CA PRO A 110 -20.24 7.31 5.92
C PRO A 110 -20.70 5.84 6.03
N ASP A 111 -21.42 5.35 5.04
CA ASP A 111 -21.93 3.98 4.98
C ASP A 111 -20.84 2.93 4.70
N ILE A 112 -19.79 3.28 3.93
CA ILE A 112 -18.67 2.37 3.62
C ILE A 112 -17.45 2.59 4.53
N LEU A 113 -17.43 3.65 5.35
CA LEU A 113 -16.31 3.95 6.22
C LEU A 113 -15.97 2.80 7.20
N PRO A 114 -16.93 2.15 7.87
CA PRO A 114 -16.61 1.03 8.78
C PRO A 114 -15.90 -0.12 8.07
N ALA A 115 -16.36 -0.50 6.88
CA ALA A 115 -15.73 -1.55 6.09
C ALA A 115 -14.33 -1.15 5.61
N SER A 116 -14.12 0.11 5.24
CA SER A 116 -12.83 0.64 4.82
C SER A 116 -11.82 0.67 5.98
N LEU A 117 -12.26 1.02 7.19
CA LEU A 117 -11.43 0.97 8.39
C LEU A 117 -11.03 -0.46 8.75
N GLN A 118 -11.99 -1.39 8.67
CA GLN A 118 -11.74 -2.81 8.91
C GLN A 118 -10.74 -3.37 7.89
N ALA A 119 -10.91 -3.05 6.60
CA ALA A 119 -10.00 -3.46 5.55
C ALA A 119 -8.57 -3.00 5.80
N THR A 120 -8.38 -1.73 6.17
CA THR A 120 -7.07 -1.18 6.50
C THR A 120 -6.46 -1.86 7.73
N ALA A 121 -7.25 -2.12 8.77
CA ALA A 121 -6.79 -2.80 9.99
C ALA A 121 -6.37 -4.25 9.69
N SER A 122 -7.15 -4.98 8.92
CA SER A 122 -6.82 -6.35 8.50
C SER A 122 -5.51 -6.40 7.71
N PHE A 123 -5.30 -5.45 6.80
CA PHE A 123 -4.06 -5.37 6.03
C PHE A 123 -2.81 -5.20 6.91
N VAL A 124 -2.89 -4.40 7.97
CA VAL A 124 -1.77 -4.17 8.90
C VAL A 124 -1.45 -5.40 9.76
N THR A 125 -2.42 -6.27 9.98
CA THR A 125 -2.25 -7.49 10.78
C THR A 125 -1.79 -8.71 9.97
N LEU A 126 -1.51 -8.55 8.69
CA LEU A 126 -0.98 -9.63 7.87
C LEU A 126 0.34 -10.19 8.43
N PRO A 127 0.57 -11.50 8.29
CA PRO A 127 1.80 -12.12 8.79
C PRO A 127 3.06 -11.52 8.14
N ALA A 128 4.18 -11.56 8.88
CA ALA A 128 5.43 -10.88 8.49
C ALA A 128 5.96 -11.26 7.10
N ASN A 129 5.69 -12.48 6.62
CA ASN A 129 6.04 -12.91 5.26
C ASN A 129 5.20 -12.20 4.17
N ALA A 130 3.98 -11.79 4.51
CA ALA A 130 3.15 -10.95 3.66
C ALA A 130 3.60 -9.48 3.71
N MET A 131 4.28 -9.08 4.79
CA MET A 131 4.81 -7.72 5.00
C MET A 131 6.23 -7.51 4.43
N VAL A 132 6.75 -8.38 3.58
CA VAL A 132 8.04 -8.19 2.88
C VAL A 132 8.09 -6.86 2.12
N PHE A 133 6.96 -6.37 1.72
CA PHE A 133 6.74 -5.03 1.18
C PHE A 133 7.13 -3.90 2.16
N ALA A 134 6.75 -4.04 3.40
CA ALA A 134 7.11 -3.10 4.45
C ALA A 134 8.62 -2.90 4.53
N GLN A 135 9.38 -3.94 4.29
CA GLN A 135 10.83 -3.96 4.42
C GLN A 135 11.55 -3.07 3.38
N TYR A 136 10.97 -2.86 2.21
CA TYR A 136 11.56 -2.05 1.15
C TYR A 136 11.01 -0.62 1.10
N PHE A 137 9.77 -0.42 1.51
CA PHE A 137 9.11 0.87 1.50
C PHE A 137 8.99 1.50 2.89
N LEU A 138 8.96 0.69 3.96
CA LEU A 138 8.75 1.14 5.33
C LEU A 138 9.98 1.64 6.10
N PRO A 139 11.26 1.40 5.75
CA PRO A 139 12.35 2.08 6.46
C PRO A 139 12.22 3.60 6.45
N SER A 140 11.53 4.14 5.42
CA SER A 140 11.20 5.57 5.33
C SER A 140 9.96 5.97 6.13
N PHE A 141 9.17 4.98 6.63
CA PHE A 141 7.93 5.16 7.36
C PHE A 141 7.97 4.62 8.80
N ALA A 142 8.99 3.84 9.16
CA ALA A 142 9.14 3.34 10.52
C ALA A 142 9.54 4.47 11.45
N THR A 143 8.62 4.94 12.28
CA THR A 143 8.98 5.74 13.46
C THR A 143 9.54 4.82 14.54
N PRO A 144 10.41 5.32 15.44
CA PRO A 144 10.96 4.53 16.54
C PRO A 144 9.92 3.91 17.48
N THR A 145 8.66 4.30 17.34
CA THR A 145 7.52 3.85 18.17
C THR A 145 6.70 2.73 17.53
N GLY A 146 7.11 2.17 16.39
CA GLY A 146 6.35 1.11 15.69
C GLY A 146 5.04 1.57 15.06
N ALA A 147 4.73 2.87 15.10
CA ALA A 147 3.59 3.41 14.38
C ALA A 147 3.96 3.55 12.90
N PHE A 148 3.18 2.94 12.03
CA PHE A 148 3.26 3.16 10.59
C PHE A 148 2.55 4.48 10.27
N PRO A 149 3.26 5.57 9.92
CA PRO A 149 2.58 6.69 9.33
C PRO A 149 2.29 6.31 7.89
N MET A 150 1.03 6.37 7.49
CA MET A 150 0.71 6.64 6.10
C MET A 150 -0.28 5.81 5.34
N ALA A 151 -1.20 6.58 4.78
CA ALA A 151 -2.02 6.25 3.64
C ALA A 151 -1.26 6.50 2.34
N VAL A 152 -1.06 5.50 1.56
CA VAL A 152 -0.89 5.62 0.11
C VAL A 152 -2.24 5.43 -0.55
#